data_2d22659b3de7d07472832103917fe4aa
#
_entry.id   2d22659b3de7d07472832103917fe4aa
#
_cell.length_a   1.000
_cell.length_b   1.000
_cell.length_c   1.000
_cell.angle_alpha   90.00
_cell.angle_beta   90.00
_cell.angle_gamma   90.00
#
_symmetry.space_group_name_H-M   'P 1'
#
loop_
_entity.id
_entity.type
_entity.pdbx_description
1 polymer ?
#
loop_
_entity_poly.entity_id
_entity_poly.type
_entity_poly.pdbx_seq_one_letter_code
_entity_poly.pdbx_strand_id
1 'polypeptide(L)'
;SLPAGVNLAGKNNATIDFSQTSGSSGRGITLSGNGSTLSNITVKNASDNGIFISGSNNTLKYVTCCYNEDAGFQVSNGGANNKFYNCKSHHNADAKGENADGFAVKLHSGEGNYFENCVAEYNSDDGWDCYAAHGAVTLVNCQANYNGYCDGIYGDGNGFKMGGVDNKTPGKAAHLDPLNHKLIGCTAKGNYANGFDRNNQSGVVTMKNCISDSNKGNNYHWPLTGKPSALGYKVTFGKAIIEDCTNINGKVNITGATLKGNC
;
A
#
# COMPACT_ATOMS: atom_id res chain seq x y z
N SER A 1 19.57 -10.74 2.74
CA SER A 1 18.82 -10.92 1.50
C SER A 1 18.66 -12.41 1.21
N LEU A 2 17.55 -12.76 0.53
CA LEU A 2 17.31 -14.13 0.05
C LEU A 2 17.69 -14.24 -1.42
N PRO A 3 18.44 -15.29 -1.82
CA PRO A 3 18.71 -15.60 -3.22
C PRO A 3 17.42 -15.90 -4.00
N ALA A 4 17.49 -15.82 -5.35
CA ALA A 4 16.39 -16.20 -6.21
C ALA A 4 15.98 -17.67 -6.04
N GLY A 5 14.70 -17.98 -6.12
CA GLY A 5 14.14 -19.33 -6.06
C GLY A 5 14.22 -20.01 -4.69
N VAL A 6 14.52 -19.27 -3.63
CA VAL A 6 14.61 -19.83 -2.27
C VAL A 6 13.24 -19.85 -1.60
N ASN A 7 12.92 -20.98 -0.94
CA ASN A 7 11.73 -21.09 -0.11
C ASN A 7 12.12 -21.02 1.37
N LEU A 8 11.65 -19.99 2.08
CA LEU A 8 11.79 -19.83 3.50
C LEU A 8 10.42 -20.03 4.18
N ALA A 9 10.31 -21.07 4.98
CA ALA A 9 9.09 -21.38 5.72
C ALA A 9 9.35 -21.45 7.21
N GLY A 10 8.58 -20.66 7.97
CA GLY A 10 8.60 -20.72 9.43
C GLY A 10 7.86 -21.94 9.97
N LYS A 11 8.29 -22.44 11.11
CA LYS A 11 7.61 -23.46 11.91
C LYS A 11 7.25 -22.88 13.28
N ASN A 12 6.12 -23.26 13.84
CA ASN A 12 5.71 -22.87 15.19
C ASN A 12 5.74 -21.33 15.43
N ASN A 13 5.12 -20.56 14.53
CA ASN A 13 5.11 -19.10 14.62
C ASN A 13 6.52 -18.47 14.66
N ALA A 14 7.41 -18.94 13.82
CA ALA A 14 8.77 -18.44 13.74
C ALA A 14 8.83 -16.91 13.58
N THR A 15 9.68 -16.29 14.40
CA THR A 15 9.90 -14.85 14.36
C THR A 15 11.35 -14.56 14.01
N ILE A 16 11.56 -13.63 13.07
CA ILE A 16 12.87 -13.07 12.77
C ILE A 16 12.87 -11.63 13.30
N ASP A 17 13.68 -11.42 14.34
CA ASP A 17 13.79 -10.15 15.05
C ASP A 17 15.04 -9.41 14.58
N PHE A 18 14.86 -8.21 14.04
CA PHE A 18 15.90 -7.36 13.49
C PHE A 18 16.33 -6.23 14.44
N SER A 19 15.98 -6.28 15.72
CA SER A 19 16.30 -5.24 16.72
C SER A 19 17.78 -4.87 16.83
N GLN A 20 18.66 -5.68 16.28
CA GLN A 20 20.11 -5.41 16.22
C GLN A 20 20.56 -4.73 14.92
N THR A 21 19.65 -4.43 13.98
CA THR A 21 19.96 -3.66 12.77
C THR A 21 19.91 -2.15 13.07
N SER A 22 20.59 -1.33 12.26
CA SER A 22 20.60 0.13 12.43
C SER A 22 20.79 0.86 11.10
N GLY A 23 20.20 2.05 11.01
CA GLY A 23 20.34 2.98 9.88
C GLY A 23 19.52 2.58 8.65
N SER A 24 19.60 3.39 7.60
CA SER A 24 18.82 3.23 6.35
C SER A 24 19.09 1.94 5.57
N SER A 25 20.13 1.21 5.90
CA SER A 25 20.41 -0.14 5.41
C SER A 25 19.82 -1.24 6.29
N GLY A 26 19.11 -0.88 7.34
CA GLY A 26 18.55 -1.78 8.36
C GLY A 26 17.28 -2.52 7.94
N ARG A 27 17.10 -2.81 6.66
CA ARG A 27 16.00 -3.64 6.17
C ARG A 27 16.05 -5.03 6.78
N GLY A 28 14.89 -5.55 7.11
CA GLY A 28 14.77 -6.91 7.61
C GLY A 28 15.11 -7.94 6.52
N ILE A 29 14.14 -8.40 5.76
CA ILE A 29 14.37 -9.31 4.64
C ILE A 29 14.38 -8.52 3.32
N THR A 30 15.38 -8.77 2.47
CA THR A 30 15.43 -8.22 1.11
C THR A 30 15.23 -9.36 0.09
N LEU A 31 14.25 -9.18 -0.80
CA LEU A 31 13.97 -10.06 -1.94
C LEU A 31 14.33 -9.30 -3.23
N SER A 32 15.58 -9.34 -3.63
CA SER A 32 16.05 -8.79 -4.92
C SER A 32 16.00 -9.82 -6.05
N GLY A 33 15.96 -11.10 -5.70
CA GLY A 33 15.81 -12.20 -6.65
C GLY A 33 14.35 -12.51 -6.97
N ASN A 34 14.15 -13.34 -7.98
CA ASN A 34 12.84 -13.74 -8.48
C ASN A 34 12.44 -15.15 -8.02
N GLY A 35 11.13 -15.39 -7.91
CA GLY A 35 10.58 -16.73 -7.75
C GLY A 35 10.78 -17.35 -6.36
N SER A 36 11.01 -16.53 -5.34
CA SER A 36 11.15 -17.01 -3.95
C SER A 36 9.79 -17.10 -3.26
N THR A 37 9.68 -17.98 -2.27
CA THR A 37 8.50 -18.09 -1.41
C THR A 37 8.87 -17.86 0.05
N LEU A 38 8.14 -16.94 0.72
CA LEU A 38 8.19 -16.75 2.16
C LEU A 38 6.85 -17.19 2.76
N SER A 39 6.89 -17.96 3.85
CA SER A 39 5.65 -18.37 4.49
C SER A 39 5.76 -18.57 6.00
N ASN A 40 4.66 -18.30 6.71
CA ASN A 40 4.47 -18.61 8.13
C ASN A 40 5.55 -18.01 9.03
N ILE A 41 5.95 -16.75 8.81
CA ILE A 41 6.97 -16.06 9.61
C ILE A 41 6.47 -14.68 10.03
N THR A 42 6.97 -14.23 11.18
CA THR A 42 6.87 -12.83 11.61
C THR A 42 8.23 -12.17 11.45
N VAL A 43 8.25 -10.98 10.83
CA VAL A 43 9.43 -10.12 10.66
C VAL A 43 9.19 -8.83 11.44
N LYS A 44 10.08 -8.50 12.37
CA LYS A 44 9.87 -7.34 13.24
C LYS A 44 11.14 -6.59 13.61
N ASN A 45 10.95 -5.35 14.08
CA ASN A 45 11.97 -4.49 14.65
C ASN A 45 13.13 -4.17 13.69
N ALA A 46 12.88 -4.14 12.39
CA ALA A 46 13.84 -3.63 11.43
C ALA A 46 13.91 -2.09 11.51
N SER A 47 15.09 -1.51 11.44
CA SER A 47 15.29 -0.05 11.45
C SER A 47 15.05 0.62 10.09
N ASP A 48 14.47 -0.09 9.16
CA ASP A 48 13.97 0.30 7.83
C ASP A 48 12.79 -0.65 7.52
N ASN A 49 12.49 -0.94 6.28
CA ASN A 49 11.39 -1.84 5.91
C ASN A 49 11.49 -3.23 6.56
N GLY A 50 10.38 -3.80 6.98
CA GLY A 50 10.35 -5.19 7.42
C GLY A 50 10.76 -6.14 6.29
N ILE A 51 10.09 -6.06 5.14
CA ILE A 51 10.44 -6.81 3.92
C ILE A 51 10.49 -5.86 2.73
N PHE A 52 11.65 -5.77 2.07
CA PHE A 52 11.85 -4.98 0.84
C PHE A 52 11.98 -5.91 -0.37
N ILE A 53 11.22 -5.61 -1.43
CA ILE A 53 11.09 -6.47 -2.63
C ILE A 53 11.36 -5.63 -3.87
N SER A 54 12.47 -5.89 -4.54
CA SER A 54 12.77 -5.37 -5.89
C SER A 54 12.77 -6.48 -6.95
N GLY A 55 12.71 -7.73 -6.53
CA GLY A 55 12.54 -8.87 -7.42
C GLY A 55 11.08 -9.11 -7.82
N SER A 56 10.87 -10.03 -8.73
CA SER A 56 9.57 -10.35 -9.31
C SER A 56 9.17 -11.80 -9.12
N ASN A 57 7.87 -12.10 -9.28
CA ASN A 57 7.32 -13.45 -9.19
C ASN A 57 7.55 -14.13 -7.83
N ASN A 58 7.72 -13.35 -6.77
CA ASN A 58 7.83 -13.88 -5.41
C ASN A 58 6.44 -14.12 -4.81
N THR A 59 6.33 -15.06 -3.89
CA THR A 59 5.08 -15.38 -3.19
C THR A 59 5.27 -15.30 -1.69
N LEU A 60 4.41 -14.52 -1.02
CA LEU A 60 4.40 -14.38 0.43
C LEU A 60 3.06 -14.90 0.97
N LYS A 61 3.08 -15.82 1.94
CA LYS A 61 1.87 -16.43 2.51
C LYS A 61 1.95 -16.46 4.03
N TYR A 62 0.92 -15.93 4.70
CA TYR A 62 0.88 -15.92 6.17
C TYR A 62 2.13 -15.29 6.78
N VAL A 63 2.58 -14.18 6.21
CA VAL A 63 3.73 -13.41 6.69
C VAL A 63 3.22 -12.18 7.42
N THR A 64 3.75 -11.96 8.63
CA THR A 64 3.47 -10.75 9.41
C THR A 64 4.70 -9.85 9.46
N CYS A 65 4.53 -8.55 9.19
CA CYS A 65 5.54 -7.52 9.42
C CYS A 65 5.04 -6.53 10.46
N CYS A 66 5.78 -6.29 11.52
CA CYS A 66 5.36 -5.39 12.58
C CYS A 66 6.51 -4.71 13.31
N TYR A 67 6.24 -3.52 13.87
CA TYR A 67 7.19 -2.75 14.67
C TYR A 67 8.48 -2.43 13.91
N ASN A 68 8.40 -2.19 12.59
CA ASN A 68 9.52 -1.76 11.77
C ASN A 68 9.52 -0.23 11.67
N GLU A 69 10.68 0.38 11.42
CA GLU A 69 10.85 1.85 11.37
C GLU A 69 10.60 2.44 9.96
N ASP A 70 10.06 1.67 9.05
CA ASP A 70 9.53 2.05 7.73
C ASP A 70 8.39 1.07 7.38
N ALA A 71 7.94 1.01 6.13
CA ALA A 71 6.85 0.14 5.72
C ALA A 71 7.06 -1.33 6.10
N GLY A 72 6.01 -2.02 6.54
CA GLY A 72 6.10 -3.44 6.83
C GLY A 72 6.51 -4.24 5.62
N PHE A 73 5.84 -4.02 4.48
CA PHE A 73 6.21 -4.58 3.18
C PHE A 73 6.39 -3.46 2.17
N GLN A 74 7.51 -3.43 1.47
CA GLN A 74 7.71 -2.50 0.36
C GLN A 74 8.09 -3.22 -0.93
N VAL A 75 7.33 -2.98 -2.00
CA VAL A 75 7.64 -3.39 -3.37
C VAL A 75 8.04 -2.15 -4.15
N SER A 76 9.26 -2.10 -4.67
CA SER A 76 9.80 -0.93 -5.37
C SER A 76 10.81 -1.35 -6.45
N ASN A 77 11.36 -0.37 -7.19
CA ASN A 77 12.49 -0.56 -8.10
C ASN A 77 12.29 -1.71 -9.10
N GLY A 78 11.11 -1.77 -9.73
CA GLY A 78 10.78 -2.77 -10.75
C GLY A 78 10.17 -4.06 -10.23
N GLY A 79 10.03 -4.25 -8.91
CA GLY A 79 9.38 -5.44 -8.34
C GLY A 79 7.98 -5.65 -8.91
N ALA A 80 7.74 -6.78 -9.60
CA ALA A 80 6.53 -7.04 -10.36
C ALA A 80 5.99 -8.46 -10.16
N ASN A 81 4.71 -8.66 -10.40
CA ASN A 81 4.05 -9.97 -10.34
C ASN A 81 4.27 -10.72 -9.01
N ASN A 82 4.49 -10.00 -7.91
CA ASN A 82 4.59 -10.59 -6.59
C ASN A 82 3.19 -10.85 -6.02
N LYS A 83 3.02 -11.93 -5.28
CA LYS A 83 1.74 -12.37 -4.74
C LYS A 83 1.79 -12.46 -3.22
N PHE A 84 0.81 -11.82 -2.58
CA PHE A 84 0.67 -11.78 -1.13
C PHE A 84 -0.67 -12.41 -0.73
N TYR A 85 -0.63 -13.45 0.09
CA TYR A 85 -1.81 -14.15 0.58
C TYR A 85 -1.84 -14.20 2.10
N ASN A 86 -2.92 -13.71 2.69
CA ASN A 86 -3.12 -13.74 4.14
C ASN A 86 -1.93 -13.11 4.92
N CYS A 87 -1.34 -12.06 4.38
CA CYS A 87 -0.25 -11.32 5.02
C CYS A 87 -0.81 -10.21 5.91
N LYS A 88 -0.09 -9.88 6.98
CA LYS A 88 -0.45 -8.83 7.91
C LYS A 88 0.69 -7.84 8.11
N SER A 89 0.36 -6.55 8.12
CA SER A 89 1.31 -5.48 8.42
C SER A 89 0.73 -4.55 9.48
N HIS A 90 1.40 -4.42 10.63
CA HIS A 90 0.86 -3.62 11.71
C HIS A 90 1.91 -2.98 12.61
N HIS A 91 1.55 -1.84 13.22
CA HIS A 91 2.39 -1.12 14.17
C HIS A 91 3.79 -0.81 13.61
N ASN A 92 3.88 -0.50 12.32
CA ASN A 92 5.09 0.04 11.75
C ASN A 92 5.05 1.56 11.88
N ALA A 93 6.18 2.16 12.27
CA ALA A 93 6.24 3.60 12.52
C ALA A 93 7.65 4.13 12.33
N ASP A 94 7.81 5.10 11.43
CA ASP A 94 9.02 5.89 11.31
C ASP A 94 8.91 7.17 12.14
N ALA A 95 10.04 7.71 12.58
CA ALA A 95 10.07 8.85 13.51
C ALA A 95 9.35 10.12 13.01
N LYS A 96 9.13 10.25 11.69
CA LYS A 96 8.45 11.39 11.06
C LYS A 96 7.01 11.11 10.66
N GLY A 97 6.58 9.86 10.66
CA GLY A 97 5.26 9.43 10.20
C GLY A 97 5.05 9.55 8.69
N GLU A 98 6.12 9.53 7.88
CA GLU A 98 6.04 9.84 6.44
C GLU A 98 6.14 8.60 5.53
N ASN A 99 6.54 7.44 6.06
CA ASN A 99 6.91 6.30 5.22
C ASN A 99 6.47 4.93 5.74
N ALA A 100 6.09 4.82 7.00
CA ALA A 100 5.79 3.52 7.60
C ALA A 100 4.36 3.05 7.27
N ASP A 101 4.18 2.70 6.00
CA ASP A 101 2.96 2.10 5.48
C ASP A 101 2.80 0.64 5.93
N GLY A 102 1.59 0.11 5.81
CA GLY A 102 1.39 -1.32 5.90
C GLY A 102 2.02 -2.03 4.70
N PHE A 103 1.54 -1.71 3.51
CA PHE A 103 2.02 -2.24 2.23
C PHE A 103 2.32 -1.08 1.27
N ALA A 104 3.59 -0.79 1.08
CA ALA A 104 4.09 0.21 0.14
C ALA A 104 4.37 -0.45 -1.22
N VAL A 105 3.52 -0.24 -2.21
CA VAL A 105 3.75 -0.68 -3.59
C VAL A 105 4.03 0.54 -4.43
N LYS A 106 5.20 1.12 -4.20
CA LYS A 106 5.54 2.49 -4.60
C LYS A 106 6.94 2.61 -5.22
N LEU A 107 7.32 3.82 -5.59
CA LEU A 107 8.68 4.15 -6.07
C LEU A 107 9.14 3.20 -7.18
N HIS A 108 8.44 3.28 -8.32
CA HIS A 108 8.74 2.52 -9.54
C HIS A 108 8.48 0.99 -9.41
N SER A 109 7.55 0.59 -8.55
CA SER A 109 7.07 -0.80 -8.53
C SER A 109 6.47 -1.19 -9.89
N GLY A 110 6.77 -2.41 -10.36
CA GLY A 110 6.25 -2.92 -11.62
C GLY A 110 4.80 -3.41 -11.52
N GLU A 111 4.25 -3.85 -12.62
CA GLU A 111 2.86 -4.30 -12.74
C GLU A 111 2.60 -5.67 -12.12
N GLY A 112 1.32 -6.00 -11.95
CA GLY A 112 0.86 -7.34 -11.63
C GLY A 112 1.07 -7.78 -10.17
N ASN A 113 1.43 -6.87 -9.26
CA ASN A 113 1.48 -7.18 -7.84
C ASN A 113 0.06 -7.44 -7.31
N TYR A 114 -0.14 -8.56 -6.63
CA TYR A 114 -1.45 -9.07 -6.22
C TYR A 114 -1.50 -9.34 -4.72
N PHE A 115 -2.57 -8.89 -4.09
CA PHE A 115 -2.81 -9.05 -2.66
C PHE A 115 -4.19 -9.66 -2.42
N GLU A 116 -4.26 -10.70 -1.60
CA GLU A 116 -5.52 -11.34 -1.25
C GLU A 116 -5.58 -11.64 0.26
N ASN A 117 -6.69 -11.26 0.88
CA ASN A 117 -6.93 -11.41 2.32
C ASN A 117 -5.81 -10.80 3.19
N CYS A 118 -5.19 -9.71 2.74
CA CYS A 118 -4.14 -9.03 3.50
C CYS A 118 -4.71 -7.94 4.39
N VAL A 119 -4.06 -7.68 5.54
CA VAL A 119 -4.50 -6.70 6.53
C VAL A 119 -3.37 -5.72 6.85
N ALA A 120 -3.65 -4.42 6.73
CA ALA A 120 -2.81 -3.33 7.21
C ALA A 120 -3.52 -2.60 8.35
N GLU A 121 -2.95 -2.57 9.54
CA GLU A 121 -3.60 -1.91 10.67
C GLU A 121 -2.62 -1.23 11.62
N TYR A 122 -3.03 -0.08 12.17
CA TYR A 122 -2.26 0.67 13.17
C TYR A 122 -0.84 1.03 12.70
N ASN A 123 -0.62 1.26 11.40
CA ASN A 123 0.64 1.80 10.91
C ASN A 123 0.62 3.33 11.03
N SER A 124 1.78 3.97 11.22
CA SER A 124 1.82 5.42 11.41
C SER A 124 1.50 6.21 10.15
N ASP A 125 1.68 5.62 8.97
CA ASP A 125 1.33 6.25 7.69
C ASP A 125 0.13 5.52 7.04
N ASP A 126 0.15 5.19 5.78
CA ASP A 126 -0.99 4.62 5.06
C ASP A 126 -1.12 3.10 5.25
N GLY A 127 -2.30 2.55 4.98
CA GLY A 127 -2.50 1.10 4.92
C GLY A 127 -1.84 0.51 3.68
N TRP A 128 -2.20 1.00 2.49
CA TRP A 128 -1.52 0.80 1.21
C TRP A 128 -1.11 2.14 0.62
N ASP A 129 0.12 2.22 0.11
CA ASP A 129 0.62 3.39 -0.63
C ASP A 129 1.16 3.00 -2.01
N CYS A 130 0.60 3.60 -3.07
CA CYS A 130 1.01 3.43 -4.47
C CYS A 130 1.70 4.67 -5.04
N TYR A 131 2.36 5.48 -4.21
CA TYR A 131 3.06 6.69 -4.64
C TYR A 131 4.14 6.39 -5.67
N ALA A 132 4.12 7.09 -6.82
CA ALA A 132 5.10 6.91 -7.90
C ALA A 132 5.28 5.44 -8.33
N ALA A 133 4.22 4.63 -8.28
CA ALA A 133 4.20 3.29 -8.85
C ALA A 133 4.17 3.37 -10.38
N HIS A 134 4.77 2.41 -11.07
CA HIS A 134 4.74 2.28 -12.52
C HIS A 134 3.85 1.14 -13.01
N GLY A 135 3.29 0.34 -12.11
CA GLY A 135 2.42 -0.79 -12.43
C GLY A 135 1.16 -0.84 -11.59
N ALA A 136 0.07 -1.29 -12.21
CA ALA A 136 -1.21 -1.45 -11.53
C ALA A 136 -1.18 -2.65 -10.57
N VAL A 137 -1.86 -2.49 -9.42
CA VAL A 137 -2.05 -3.55 -8.42
C VAL A 137 -3.47 -4.08 -8.43
N THR A 138 -3.64 -5.32 -7.97
CA THR A 138 -4.94 -5.92 -7.69
C THR A 138 -5.01 -6.32 -6.22
N LEU A 139 -6.04 -5.82 -5.53
CA LEU A 139 -6.33 -6.08 -4.13
C LEU A 139 -7.67 -6.80 -4.01
N VAL A 140 -7.69 -7.96 -3.37
CA VAL A 140 -8.91 -8.75 -3.18
C VAL A 140 -9.11 -9.05 -1.69
N ASN A 141 -10.27 -8.68 -1.16
CA ASN A 141 -10.63 -8.89 0.25
C ASN A 141 -9.58 -8.37 1.24
N CYS A 142 -8.89 -7.28 0.92
CA CYS A 142 -7.89 -6.66 1.78
C CYS A 142 -8.53 -5.66 2.74
N GLN A 143 -7.91 -5.46 3.90
CA GLN A 143 -8.41 -4.57 4.94
C GLN A 143 -7.34 -3.55 5.35
N ALA A 144 -7.72 -2.28 5.40
CA ALA A 144 -6.91 -1.17 5.90
C ALA A 144 -7.63 -0.51 7.08
N ASN A 145 -7.18 -0.78 8.29
CA ASN A 145 -7.89 -0.39 9.50
C ASN A 145 -7.01 0.46 10.42
N TYR A 146 -7.52 1.61 10.87
CA TYR A 146 -6.91 2.44 11.90
C TYR A 146 -5.47 2.88 11.60
N ASN A 147 -5.09 3.03 10.31
CA ASN A 147 -3.78 3.55 9.91
C ASN A 147 -3.74 5.08 10.03
N GLY A 148 -2.54 5.65 10.11
CA GLY A 148 -2.28 7.08 10.29
C GLY A 148 -1.94 7.49 11.71
N TYR A 149 -1.84 6.53 12.62
CA TYR A 149 -1.39 6.76 13.98
C TYR A 149 -0.82 5.48 14.58
N CYS A 150 0.38 5.57 15.13
CA CYS A 150 1.01 4.49 15.87
C CYS A 150 1.92 5.08 16.96
N ASP A 151 1.67 4.73 18.23
CA ASP A 151 2.54 5.06 19.38
C ASP A 151 2.96 6.53 19.48
N GLY A 152 2.03 7.45 19.21
CA GLY A 152 2.27 8.89 19.27
C GLY A 152 2.75 9.52 17.96
N ILE A 153 2.97 8.74 16.92
CA ILE A 153 3.41 9.18 15.60
C ILE A 153 2.21 9.24 14.65
N TYR A 154 2.07 10.35 13.94
CA TYR A 154 1.01 10.59 12.95
C TYR A 154 1.62 10.71 11.56
N GLY A 155 0.98 10.11 10.57
CA GLY A 155 1.30 10.20 9.15
C GLY A 155 0.11 10.64 8.30
N ASP A 156 0.14 10.34 7.01
CA ASP A 156 -0.95 10.68 6.07
C ASP A 156 -2.26 9.98 6.45
N GLY A 157 -2.22 8.70 6.74
CA GLY A 157 -3.30 7.95 7.38
C GLY A 157 -4.45 7.57 6.47
N ASN A 158 -4.21 7.37 5.19
CA ASN A 158 -5.23 6.79 4.30
C ASN A 158 -5.29 5.27 4.47
N GLY A 159 -6.45 4.69 4.22
CA GLY A 159 -6.57 3.24 4.13
C GLY A 159 -5.88 2.71 2.88
N PHE A 160 -6.34 3.16 1.72
CA PHE A 160 -5.80 2.80 0.41
C PHE A 160 -5.49 4.07 -0.38
N LYS A 161 -4.21 4.45 -0.44
CA LYS A 161 -3.68 5.58 -1.21
C LYS A 161 -3.20 5.07 -2.56
N MET A 162 -4.00 5.28 -3.61
CA MET A 162 -3.87 4.58 -4.88
C MET A 162 -3.11 5.35 -5.95
N GLY A 163 -2.31 6.34 -5.59
CA GLY A 163 -1.54 7.10 -6.56
C GLY A 163 -0.51 8.04 -5.96
N GLY A 164 0.01 8.90 -6.81
CA GLY A 164 0.99 9.93 -6.49
C GLY A 164 1.68 10.39 -7.77
N VAL A 165 2.19 11.63 -7.74
CA VAL A 165 3.01 12.14 -8.83
C VAL A 165 4.39 11.51 -8.78
N ASP A 166 4.83 10.90 -9.86
CA ASP A 166 6.24 10.49 -9.94
C ASP A 166 7.12 11.72 -10.23
N ASN A 167 7.84 12.15 -9.22
CA ASN A 167 8.90 13.15 -9.29
C ASN A 167 10.26 12.56 -8.88
N LYS A 168 10.39 11.24 -8.93
CA LYS A 168 11.58 10.49 -8.51
C LYS A 168 12.31 9.79 -9.64
N THR A 169 11.70 9.66 -10.84
CA THR A 169 12.38 9.06 -12.00
C THR A 169 13.53 9.95 -12.47
N PRO A 170 14.81 9.50 -12.41
CA PRO A 170 15.93 10.29 -12.85
C PRO A 170 15.80 10.70 -14.32
N GLY A 171 16.06 11.98 -14.61
CA GLY A 171 16.03 12.51 -15.97
C GLY A 171 14.63 12.72 -16.58
N LYS A 172 13.57 12.48 -15.82
CA LYS A 172 12.19 12.80 -16.23
C LYS A 172 11.61 13.94 -15.41
N ALA A 173 10.83 14.79 -16.06
CA ALA A 173 9.98 15.76 -15.35
C ALA A 173 8.91 15.02 -14.54
N ALA A 174 8.40 15.68 -13.49
CA ALA A 174 7.30 15.14 -12.70
C ALA A 174 6.09 14.80 -13.60
N HIS A 175 5.52 13.63 -13.43
CA HIS A 175 4.44 13.12 -14.27
C HIS A 175 3.48 12.20 -13.50
N LEU A 176 2.37 11.86 -14.14
CA LEU A 176 1.39 10.89 -13.63
C LEU A 176 1.38 9.67 -14.53
N ASP A 177 1.49 8.49 -13.92
CA ASP A 177 1.27 7.21 -14.59
C ASP A 177 -0.20 6.81 -14.46
N PRO A 178 -0.94 6.62 -15.57
CA PRO A 178 -2.37 6.26 -15.52
C PRO A 178 -2.54 4.77 -15.22
N LEU A 179 -2.53 4.42 -13.94
CA LEU A 179 -2.61 3.03 -13.49
C LEU A 179 -4.06 2.62 -13.19
N ASN A 180 -4.46 1.48 -13.74
CA ASN A 180 -5.81 0.95 -13.59
C ASN A 180 -5.87 -0.10 -12.47
N HIS A 181 -5.68 0.34 -11.23
CA HIS A 181 -5.75 -0.54 -10.06
C HIS A 181 -7.13 -1.17 -9.91
N LYS A 182 -7.18 -2.35 -9.29
CA LYS A 182 -8.43 -3.06 -8.98
C LYS A 182 -8.51 -3.39 -7.50
N LEU A 183 -9.60 -2.97 -6.86
CA LEU A 183 -9.92 -3.26 -5.47
C LEU A 183 -11.28 -3.97 -5.42
N ILE A 184 -11.28 -5.22 -4.96
CA ILE A 184 -12.47 -6.07 -4.94
C ILE A 184 -12.70 -6.57 -3.52
N GLY A 185 -13.86 -6.29 -2.94
CA GLY A 185 -14.20 -6.72 -1.58
C GLY A 185 -13.32 -6.12 -0.48
N CYS A 186 -12.64 -5.00 -0.75
CA CYS A 186 -11.73 -4.38 0.22
C CYS A 186 -12.48 -3.54 1.25
N THR A 187 -11.94 -3.45 2.47
CA THR A 187 -12.53 -2.66 3.56
C THR A 187 -11.52 -1.64 4.08
N ALA A 188 -11.95 -0.38 4.20
CA ALA A 188 -11.20 0.69 4.85
C ALA A 188 -11.98 1.19 6.07
N LYS A 189 -11.43 1.05 7.29
CA LYS A 189 -12.13 1.39 8.52
C LYS A 189 -11.29 2.22 9.48
N GLY A 190 -11.87 3.32 9.94
CA GLY A 190 -11.31 4.09 11.07
C GLY A 190 -9.94 4.71 10.81
N ASN A 191 -9.50 4.82 9.56
CA ASN A 191 -8.21 5.42 9.21
C ASN A 191 -8.22 6.93 9.50
N TYR A 192 -7.05 7.49 9.76
CA TYR A 192 -6.92 8.89 10.22
C TYR A 192 -7.10 9.94 9.11
N ALA A 193 -7.08 9.54 7.84
CA ALA A 193 -7.47 10.37 6.71
C ALA A 193 -8.58 9.70 5.90
N ASN A 194 -8.37 9.47 4.59
CA ASN A 194 -9.39 8.90 3.72
C ASN A 194 -9.40 7.36 3.77
N GLY A 195 -10.54 6.75 3.53
CA GLY A 195 -10.63 5.30 3.39
C GLY A 195 -9.99 4.84 2.09
N PHE A 196 -10.57 5.25 0.97
CA PHE A 196 -10.03 5.03 -0.38
C PHE A 196 -9.67 6.38 -0.99
N ASP A 197 -8.40 6.61 -1.23
CA ASP A 197 -7.88 7.90 -1.73
C ASP A 197 -7.27 7.79 -3.13
N ARG A 198 -7.69 8.70 -4.02
CA ARG A 198 -7.12 8.82 -5.37
C ARG A 198 -5.64 9.19 -5.33
N ASN A 199 -5.26 10.10 -4.47
CA ASN A 199 -3.93 10.73 -4.43
C ASN A 199 -3.34 11.00 -5.82
N ASN A 200 -4.08 11.74 -6.64
CA ASN A 200 -3.69 12.10 -8.01
C ASN A 200 -3.57 10.94 -9.01
N GLN A 201 -4.06 9.74 -8.71
CA GLN A 201 -4.11 8.65 -9.70
C GLN A 201 -4.91 9.09 -10.94
N SER A 202 -4.26 9.09 -12.11
CA SER A 202 -4.86 9.56 -13.36
C SER A 202 -5.58 8.46 -14.15
N GLY A 203 -5.32 7.19 -13.84
CA GLY A 203 -5.96 6.05 -14.49
C GLY A 203 -7.40 5.77 -14.03
N VAL A 204 -7.98 4.74 -14.58
CA VAL A 204 -9.32 4.26 -14.25
C VAL A 204 -9.22 3.16 -13.21
N VAL A 205 -9.31 3.53 -11.93
CA VAL A 205 -9.33 2.58 -10.82
C VAL A 205 -10.73 1.98 -10.71
N THR A 206 -10.82 0.66 -10.52
CA THR A 206 -12.08 -0.04 -10.29
C THR A 206 -12.17 -0.51 -8.84
N MET A 207 -13.24 -0.11 -8.15
CA MET A 207 -13.60 -0.58 -6.82
C MET A 207 -14.94 -1.32 -6.92
N LYS A 208 -14.96 -2.57 -6.47
CA LYS A 208 -16.17 -3.41 -6.50
C LYS A 208 -16.40 -4.09 -5.16
N ASN A 209 -17.64 -4.05 -4.66
CA ASN A 209 -18.03 -4.63 -3.38
C ASN A 209 -17.15 -4.16 -2.21
N CYS A 210 -16.63 -2.93 -2.24
CA CYS A 210 -15.79 -2.38 -1.19
C CYS A 210 -16.64 -1.70 -0.10
N ILE A 211 -16.12 -1.71 1.12
CA ILE A 211 -16.75 -1.07 2.28
C ILE A 211 -15.80 -0.02 2.84
N SER A 212 -16.31 1.19 3.07
CA SER A 212 -15.57 2.24 3.75
C SER A 212 -16.36 2.75 4.94
N ASP A 213 -15.79 2.68 6.14
CA ASP A 213 -16.47 2.91 7.40
C ASP A 213 -15.69 3.84 8.34
N SER A 214 -16.31 4.95 8.74
CA SER A 214 -15.87 5.80 9.85
C SER A 214 -14.42 6.30 9.73
N ASN A 215 -13.92 6.55 8.52
CA ASN A 215 -12.62 7.18 8.35
C ASN A 215 -12.71 8.68 8.68
N LYS A 216 -11.66 9.26 9.25
CA LYS A 216 -11.69 10.66 9.72
C LYS A 216 -11.79 11.69 8.58
N GLY A 217 -11.25 11.37 7.40
CA GLY A 217 -11.42 12.14 6.17
C GLY A 217 -12.68 11.74 5.41
N ASN A 218 -12.55 11.50 4.11
CA ASN A 218 -13.61 10.93 3.30
C ASN A 218 -13.51 9.41 3.27
N ASN A 219 -14.62 8.71 3.32
CA ASN A 219 -14.62 7.28 3.09
C ASN A 219 -14.18 6.95 1.66
N TYR A 220 -14.62 7.73 0.67
CA TYR A 220 -14.15 7.67 -0.72
C TYR A 220 -13.76 9.08 -1.18
N HIS A 221 -12.48 9.28 -1.52
CA HIS A 221 -11.94 10.54 -1.99
C HIS A 221 -11.41 10.42 -3.43
N TRP A 222 -12.34 10.64 -4.38
CA TRP A 222 -12.10 10.51 -5.82
C TRP A 222 -12.52 11.77 -6.58
N PRO A 223 -11.84 12.92 -6.36
CA PRO A 223 -12.14 14.15 -7.08
C PRO A 223 -11.85 14.01 -8.58
N LEU A 224 -12.63 14.68 -9.44
CA LEU A 224 -12.41 14.69 -10.88
C LEU A 224 -11.15 15.46 -11.29
N THR A 225 -10.79 16.47 -10.52
CA THR A 225 -9.64 17.33 -10.82
C THR A 225 -8.76 17.54 -9.59
N GLY A 226 -7.49 17.79 -9.82
CA GLY A 226 -6.53 18.17 -8.79
C GLY A 226 -5.49 19.13 -9.32
N LYS A 227 -4.71 19.73 -8.41
CA LYS A 227 -3.53 20.54 -8.74
C LYS A 227 -2.36 20.02 -7.91
N PRO A 228 -1.73 18.89 -8.32
CA PRO A 228 -0.59 18.36 -7.59
C PRO A 228 0.55 19.38 -7.55
N SER A 229 1.12 19.60 -6.36
CA SER A 229 2.19 20.60 -6.17
C SER A 229 3.40 20.32 -7.06
N ALA A 230 3.77 19.05 -7.19
CA ALA A 230 4.90 18.65 -8.02
C ALA A 230 4.71 18.90 -9.53
N LEU A 231 3.46 18.98 -10.02
CA LEU A 231 3.17 19.33 -11.42
C LEU A 231 2.99 20.83 -11.62
N GLY A 232 2.49 21.55 -10.62
CA GLY A 232 2.23 22.99 -10.69
C GLY A 232 1.05 23.42 -11.55
N TYR A 233 0.35 22.50 -12.22
CA TYR A 233 -0.83 22.76 -13.05
C TYR A 233 -2.02 21.87 -12.71
N LYS A 234 -3.22 22.30 -13.14
CA LYS A 234 -4.46 21.56 -12.90
C LYS A 234 -4.57 20.35 -13.85
N VAL A 235 -4.94 19.21 -13.30
CA VAL A 235 -5.16 17.96 -14.03
C VAL A 235 -6.61 17.53 -13.91
N THR A 236 -7.17 17.01 -15.00
CA THR A 236 -8.43 16.25 -14.98
C THR A 236 -8.10 14.77 -15.07
N PHE A 237 -8.56 13.99 -14.10
CA PHE A 237 -8.27 12.58 -13.98
C PHE A 237 -9.26 11.70 -14.75
N GLY A 238 -8.88 10.46 -15.05
CA GLY A 238 -9.81 9.43 -15.50
C GLY A 238 -10.86 9.13 -14.42
N LYS A 239 -12.11 8.88 -14.82
CA LYS A 239 -13.16 8.53 -13.87
C LYS A 239 -12.97 7.11 -13.35
N ALA A 240 -12.84 6.96 -12.05
CA ALA A 240 -12.89 5.66 -11.40
C ALA A 240 -14.26 4.99 -11.60
N ILE A 241 -14.31 3.67 -11.46
CA ILE A 241 -15.57 2.90 -11.43
C ILE A 241 -15.76 2.43 -9.99
N ILE A 242 -16.88 2.84 -9.36
CA ILE A 242 -17.29 2.41 -8.04
C ILE A 242 -18.57 1.60 -8.22
N GLU A 243 -18.51 0.28 -7.97
CA GLU A 243 -19.60 -0.65 -8.24
C GLU A 243 -19.95 -1.43 -6.96
N ASP A 244 -21.21 -1.40 -6.56
CA ASP A 244 -21.75 -2.09 -5.39
C ASP A 244 -20.92 -1.85 -4.10
N CYS A 245 -20.47 -0.60 -3.90
CA CYS A 245 -19.64 -0.22 -2.76
C CYS A 245 -20.47 0.48 -1.68
N THR A 246 -20.11 0.27 -0.42
CA THR A 246 -20.85 0.78 0.74
C THR A 246 -20.08 1.89 1.45
N ASN A 247 -20.79 2.97 1.78
CA ASN A 247 -20.30 4.06 2.63
C ASN A 247 -21.01 4.00 3.99
N ILE A 248 -20.26 3.82 5.09
CA ILE A 248 -20.80 3.76 6.45
C ILE A 248 -20.20 4.91 7.27
N ASN A 249 -21.05 5.73 7.86
CA ASN A 249 -20.65 6.79 8.79
C ASN A 249 -19.49 7.67 8.29
N GLY A 250 -19.50 8.10 7.03
CA GLY A 250 -18.42 8.92 6.49
C GLY A 250 -18.83 9.81 5.32
N LYS A 251 -17.99 10.81 5.07
CA LYS A 251 -18.14 11.72 3.93
C LYS A 251 -17.61 11.06 2.65
N VAL A 252 -18.06 11.57 1.51
CA VAL A 252 -17.56 11.14 0.20
C VAL A 252 -17.27 12.34 -0.69
N ASN A 253 -16.23 12.25 -1.51
CA ASN A 253 -15.98 13.12 -2.65
C ASN A 253 -15.73 12.23 -3.87
N ILE A 254 -16.76 11.99 -4.65
CA ILE A 254 -16.75 11.03 -5.77
C ILE A 254 -17.04 11.70 -7.13
N THR A 255 -16.73 13.00 -7.27
CA THR A 255 -16.94 13.74 -8.52
C THR A 255 -16.14 13.15 -9.69
N GLY A 256 -15.05 12.48 -9.42
CA GLY A 256 -14.20 11.77 -10.38
C GLY A 256 -14.49 10.26 -10.49
N ALA A 257 -15.71 9.83 -10.18
CA ALA A 257 -16.11 8.43 -10.31
C ALA A 257 -17.40 8.28 -11.12
N THR A 258 -17.58 7.10 -11.69
CA THR A 258 -18.83 6.58 -12.24
C THR A 258 -19.35 5.53 -11.28
N LEU A 259 -20.57 5.74 -10.76
CA LEU A 259 -21.22 4.79 -9.86
C LEU A 259 -21.97 3.75 -10.66
N LYS A 260 -21.92 2.49 -10.22
CA LYS A 260 -22.67 1.36 -10.77
C LYS A 260 -23.25 0.50 -9.66
N GLY A 261 -24.38 -0.13 -9.94
CA GLY A 261 -25.07 -0.98 -8.97
C GLY A 261 -25.60 -0.18 -7.76
N ASN A 262 -25.53 -0.77 -6.60
CA ASN A 262 -26.00 -0.20 -5.34
C ASN A 262 -24.83 0.46 -4.60
N CYS A 263 -24.67 1.77 -4.77
CA CYS A 263 -23.64 2.56 -4.09
C CYS A 263 -24.28 3.67 -3.24
#